data_af780aa268bb4f63d20205e41a3ff140
#
_entry.id   af780aa268bb4f63d20205e41a3ff140
#
_cell.length_a   1.000
_cell.length_b   1.000
_cell.length_c   1.000
_cell.angle_alpha   90.00
_cell.angle_beta   90.00
_cell.angle_gamma   90.00
#
_symmetry.space_group_name_H-M   'P 1'
#
loop_
_entity.id
_entity.type
_entity.pdbx_description
1 polymer ?
#
loop_
_entity_poly.entity_id
_entity_poly.type
_entity_poly.pdbx_seq_one_letter_code
_entity_poly.pdbx_strand_id
1 'polypeptide(L)'
;RRRFVTESRMIATAAAATPGLFFAPDPASQRASTIGGNIGTNAGGPHALRYGSVVNHVLGLEVALPDGTLAWFGGRVPDLPGYDCVPLIVGSEGTLGIVTKAWVRLLPVPEDVRTFTALFPDVDSGARAATAIIGAGIVPAAMEMLERVTIEAVNEAFDAHLSAEAGSLLLVAVEGRVVV
;
A
#
# COMPACT_ATOMS: atom_id res chain seq x y z
N ARG A 1 -16.57 4.68 -4.87
CA ARG A 1 -17.41 4.70 -3.66
C ARG A 1 -16.55 4.95 -2.44
N ARG A 2 -17.08 5.65 -1.42
CA ARG A 2 -16.35 6.13 -0.25
C ARG A 2 -17.00 5.54 1.00
N ARG A 3 -16.19 5.15 1.96
CA ARG A 3 -16.70 4.53 3.17
C ARG A 3 -16.09 5.16 4.41
N PHE A 4 -16.93 5.30 5.42
CA PHE A 4 -16.56 5.71 6.74
C PHE A 4 -16.13 4.49 7.57
N VAL A 5 -14.97 4.54 8.20
CA VAL A 5 -14.45 3.45 9.04
C VAL A 5 -14.35 3.98 10.46
N THR A 6 -15.13 3.39 11.37
CA THR A 6 -15.18 3.77 12.81
C THR A 6 -14.47 2.78 13.71
N GLU A 7 -14.13 1.59 13.20
CA GLU A 7 -13.52 0.54 14.02
C GLU A 7 -12.11 0.22 13.55
N SER A 8 -11.21 0.00 14.49
CA SER A 8 -9.82 -0.42 14.27
C SER A 8 -9.70 -1.89 13.85
N ARG A 9 -10.60 -2.37 12.99
CA ARG A 9 -10.51 -3.71 12.42
C ARG A 9 -9.60 -3.72 11.20
N MET A 10 -8.99 -4.85 10.96
CA MET A 10 -8.02 -5.08 9.87
C MET A 10 -8.54 -4.56 8.53
N ILE A 11 -7.64 -4.00 7.72
CA ILE A 11 -7.89 -3.41 6.41
C ILE A 11 -8.75 -4.31 5.51
N ALA A 12 -8.53 -5.62 5.55
CA ALA A 12 -9.31 -6.61 4.82
C ALA A 12 -10.82 -6.57 5.11
N THR A 13 -11.21 -6.18 6.34
CA THR A 13 -12.62 -6.16 6.74
C THR A 13 -13.36 -4.93 6.19
N ALA A 14 -12.70 -3.80 6.04
CA ALA A 14 -13.30 -2.59 5.46
C ALA A 14 -13.54 -2.76 3.95
N ALA A 15 -12.64 -3.44 3.24
CA ALA A 15 -12.77 -3.76 1.82
C ALA A 15 -13.86 -4.82 1.55
N ALA A 16 -13.93 -5.86 2.37
CA ALA A 16 -14.88 -6.97 2.23
C ALA A 16 -16.35 -6.54 2.32
N ALA A 17 -16.65 -5.39 2.90
CA ALA A 17 -18.03 -4.92 3.06
C ALA A 17 -18.61 -4.18 1.84
N THR A 18 -17.82 -3.97 0.78
CA THR A 18 -18.29 -3.37 -0.47
C THR A 18 -17.79 -4.22 -1.64
N PRO A 19 -18.64 -5.10 -2.19
CA PRO A 19 -18.24 -5.98 -3.30
C PRO A 19 -17.64 -5.20 -4.47
N GLY A 20 -16.54 -5.72 -5.03
CA GLY A 20 -15.87 -5.13 -6.18
C GLY A 20 -15.02 -3.89 -5.89
N LEU A 21 -14.83 -3.52 -4.62
CA LEU A 21 -13.95 -2.43 -4.21
C LEU A 21 -12.95 -2.89 -3.15
N PHE A 22 -11.77 -2.27 -3.13
CA PHE A 22 -10.74 -2.54 -2.14
C PHE A 22 -10.04 -1.25 -1.66
N PHE A 23 -9.41 -1.34 -0.50
CA PHE A 23 -8.51 -0.31 0.02
C PHE A 23 -7.09 -0.69 -0.38
N ALA A 24 -6.48 0.12 -1.24
CA ALA A 24 -5.24 -0.25 -1.92
C ALA A 24 -3.98 -0.35 -1.03
N PRO A 25 -3.77 0.46 0.02
CA PRO A 25 -2.61 0.30 0.89
C PRO A 25 -2.58 -1.07 1.56
N ASP A 26 -1.49 -1.80 1.39
CA ASP A 26 -1.30 -3.17 1.84
C ASP A 26 0.05 -3.38 2.54
N PRO A 27 0.31 -2.70 3.67
CA PRO A 27 1.58 -2.84 4.37
C PRO A 27 1.88 -4.30 4.72
N ALA A 28 3.15 -4.67 4.77
CA ALA A 28 3.58 -6.02 5.14
C ALA A 28 3.02 -6.48 6.49
N SER A 29 2.74 -5.51 7.39
CA SER A 29 2.09 -5.72 8.69
C SER A 29 0.56 -5.83 8.63
N GLN A 30 -0.08 -5.87 7.47
CA GLN A 30 -1.56 -5.79 7.31
C GLN A 30 -2.34 -6.80 8.15
N ARG A 31 -1.75 -7.96 8.49
CA ARG A 31 -2.39 -8.97 9.35
C ARG A 31 -2.50 -8.57 10.81
N ALA A 32 -1.64 -7.65 11.26
CA ALA A 32 -1.54 -7.20 12.66
C ALA A 32 -1.82 -5.71 12.83
N SER A 33 -1.72 -4.91 11.76
CA SER A 33 -1.91 -3.48 11.80
C SER A 33 -3.39 -3.08 11.80
N THR A 34 -3.64 -1.88 12.31
CA THR A 34 -4.96 -1.23 12.24
C THR A 34 -4.95 -0.12 11.20
N ILE A 35 -6.12 0.27 10.70
CA ILE A 35 -6.24 1.43 9.80
C ILE A 35 -5.70 2.69 10.46
N GLY A 36 -6.00 2.91 11.75
CA GLY A 36 -5.48 4.06 12.50
C GLY A 36 -3.95 4.06 12.62
N GLY A 37 -3.36 2.91 12.88
CA GLY A 37 -1.91 2.74 12.89
C GLY A 37 -1.28 3.03 11.53
N ASN A 38 -1.88 2.50 10.46
CA ASN A 38 -1.41 2.74 9.09
C ASN A 38 -1.55 4.21 8.67
N ILE A 39 -2.59 4.92 9.13
CA ILE A 39 -2.73 6.37 8.96
C ILE A 39 -1.63 7.08 9.74
N GLY A 40 -1.42 6.70 11.01
CA GLY A 40 -0.40 7.31 11.87
C GLY A 40 1.01 7.22 11.29
N THR A 41 1.36 6.11 10.68
CA THR A 41 2.70 5.87 10.10
C THR A 41 2.81 6.18 8.60
N ASN A 42 1.72 6.59 7.95
CA ASN A 42 1.63 6.69 6.48
C ASN A 42 2.13 5.42 5.80
N ALA A 43 1.61 4.28 6.21
CA ALA A 43 2.10 2.98 5.77
C ALA A 43 2.04 2.83 4.23
N GLY A 44 3.10 2.24 3.68
CA GLY A 44 3.16 1.79 2.29
C GLY A 44 2.87 0.30 2.17
N GLY A 45 3.49 -0.36 1.20
CA GLY A 45 3.38 -1.81 0.96
C GLY A 45 3.91 -2.17 -0.42
N PRO A 46 3.90 -3.45 -0.80
CA PRO A 46 4.36 -3.92 -2.11
C PRO A 46 3.68 -3.20 -3.29
N HIS A 47 2.41 -2.81 -3.13
CA HIS A 47 1.65 -2.11 -4.15
C HIS A 47 1.80 -0.58 -4.11
N ALA A 48 2.66 -0.02 -3.22
CA ALA A 48 2.86 1.43 -3.11
C ALA A 48 3.43 2.07 -4.37
N LEU A 49 4.18 1.32 -5.19
CA LEU A 49 4.68 1.78 -6.48
C LEU A 49 3.55 2.25 -7.41
N ARG A 50 2.44 1.51 -7.44
CA ARG A 50 1.29 1.81 -8.29
C ARG A 50 0.27 2.69 -7.60
N TYR A 51 -0.04 2.41 -6.35
CA TYR A 51 -1.17 3.02 -5.65
C TYR A 51 -0.77 4.12 -4.67
N GLY A 52 0.51 4.24 -4.35
CA GLY A 52 1.00 5.14 -3.32
C GLY A 52 0.81 4.58 -1.90
N SER A 53 1.12 5.40 -0.91
CA SER A 53 0.94 5.09 0.51
C SER A 53 -0.45 5.49 1.00
N VAL A 54 -0.70 5.31 2.31
CA VAL A 54 -1.99 5.59 2.93
C VAL A 54 -2.47 7.03 2.70
N VAL A 55 -1.58 8.02 2.68
CA VAL A 55 -1.94 9.43 2.44
C VAL A 55 -2.70 9.63 1.12
N ASN A 56 -2.38 8.84 0.09
CA ASN A 56 -3.05 8.92 -1.22
C ASN A 56 -4.50 8.41 -1.19
N HIS A 57 -4.89 7.74 -0.11
CA HIS A 57 -6.18 7.08 0.06
C HIS A 57 -7.02 7.64 1.21
N VAL A 58 -6.49 8.60 1.97
CA VAL A 58 -7.24 9.29 3.01
C VAL A 58 -7.82 10.58 2.44
N LEU A 59 -9.12 10.76 2.62
CA LEU A 59 -9.87 11.93 2.13
C LEU A 59 -10.19 12.91 3.25
N GLY A 60 -10.33 12.42 4.47
CA GLY A 60 -10.62 13.25 5.64
C GLY A 60 -10.47 12.47 6.93
N LEU A 61 -10.20 13.20 8.00
CA LEU A 61 -9.90 12.66 9.32
C LEU A 61 -10.70 13.41 10.39
N GLU A 62 -11.29 12.68 11.34
CA GLU A 62 -11.66 13.23 12.64
C GLU A 62 -10.51 12.96 13.61
N VAL A 63 -10.05 14.00 14.27
CA VAL A 63 -8.87 13.97 15.14
C VAL A 63 -9.23 14.53 16.50
N ALA A 64 -8.89 13.78 17.56
CA ALA A 64 -8.87 14.30 18.91
C ALA A 64 -7.59 15.10 19.12
N LEU A 65 -7.73 16.40 19.33
CA LEU A 65 -6.63 17.35 19.55
C LEU A 65 -6.12 17.28 21.01
N PRO A 66 -4.93 17.84 21.32
CA PRO A 66 -4.35 17.79 22.66
C PRO A 66 -5.23 18.41 23.76
N ASP A 67 -6.13 19.33 23.41
CA ASP A 67 -7.10 19.94 24.34
C ASP A 67 -8.37 19.09 24.53
N GLY A 68 -8.46 17.91 23.89
CA GLY A 68 -9.61 17.02 23.92
C GLY A 68 -10.73 17.36 22.95
N THR A 69 -10.60 18.42 22.15
CA THR A 69 -11.59 18.73 21.12
C THR A 69 -11.50 17.77 19.94
N LEU A 70 -12.64 17.51 19.26
CA LEU A 70 -12.69 16.73 18.04
C LEU A 70 -12.81 17.69 16.85
N ALA A 71 -11.85 17.61 15.94
CA ALA A 71 -11.83 18.41 14.73
C ALA A 71 -11.84 17.55 13.48
N TRP A 72 -12.52 17.99 12.42
CA TRP A 72 -12.47 17.38 11.11
C TRP A 72 -11.50 18.12 10.20
N PHE A 73 -10.63 17.38 9.52
CA PHE A 73 -9.73 17.84 8.47
C PHE A 73 -10.05 17.08 7.18
N GLY A 74 -10.12 17.78 6.04
CA GLY A 74 -10.59 17.18 4.81
C GLY A 74 -12.07 16.80 4.85
N GLY A 75 -12.49 15.86 4.02
CA GLY A 75 -13.89 15.45 3.94
C GLY A 75 -14.14 14.30 2.97
N ARG A 76 -15.40 14.19 2.52
CA ARG A 76 -15.80 13.14 1.57
C ARG A 76 -15.37 13.43 0.13
N VAL A 77 -14.91 14.62 -0.15
CA VAL A 77 -14.47 15.06 -1.47
C VAL A 77 -13.06 15.62 -1.38
N PRO A 78 -12.19 15.38 -2.38
CA PRO A 78 -10.98 16.16 -2.52
C PRO A 78 -11.34 17.64 -2.80
N ASP A 79 -10.36 18.52 -2.64
CA ASP A 79 -10.46 19.94 -2.98
C ASP A 79 -11.48 20.73 -2.13
N LEU A 80 -11.46 20.55 -0.82
CA LEU A 80 -12.14 21.45 0.10
C LEU A 80 -11.40 22.79 0.16
N PRO A 81 -12.14 23.91 0.32
CA PRO A 81 -11.50 25.23 0.48
C PRO A 81 -10.58 25.28 1.70
N GLY A 82 -9.41 25.91 1.55
CA GLY A 82 -8.44 26.09 2.61
C GLY A 82 -7.20 25.21 2.49
N TYR A 83 -6.45 25.08 3.59
CA TYR A 83 -5.26 24.23 3.63
C TYR A 83 -5.63 22.75 3.70
N ASP A 84 -4.95 21.93 2.92
CA ASP A 84 -5.03 20.48 3.04
C ASP A 84 -4.17 20.01 4.23
N CYS A 85 -4.83 19.85 5.38
CA CYS A 85 -4.19 19.36 6.60
C CYS A 85 -4.17 17.83 6.73
N VAL A 86 -4.83 17.10 5.83
CA VAL A 86 -4.84 15.63 5.87
C VAL A 86 -3.43 15.06 5.72
N PRO A 87 -2.61 15.47 4.73
CA PRO A 87 -1.23 14.98 4.61
C PRO A 87 -0.32 15.37 5.77
N LEU A 88 -0.64 16.45 6.50
CA LEU A 88 0.12 16.84 7.67
C LEU A 88 -0.10 15.87 8.85
N ILE A 89 -1.34 15.37 8.99
CA ILE A 89 -1.73 14.48 10.10
C ILE A 89 -1.36 13.04 9.78
N VAL A 90 -1.52 12.60 8.54
CA VAL A 90 -1.10 11.26 8.08
C VAL A 90 0.42 11.16 8.19
N GLY A 91 0.91 10.17 8.92
CA GLY A 91 2.34 9.98 9.18
C GLY A 91 2.88 10.77 10.37
N SER A 92 2.02 11.48 11.13
CA SER A 92 2.44 12.23 12.32
C SER A 92 2.66 11.35 13.56
N GLU A 93 2.37 10.06 13.48
CA GLU A 93 2.50 9.09 14.58
C GLU A 93 1.80 9.52 15.89
N GLY A 94 0.69 10.27 15.75
CA GLY A 94 -0.09 10.77 16.87
C GLY A 94 0.47 12.03 17.53
N THR A 95 1.56 12.61 17.04
CA THR A 95 2.17 13.82 17.63
C THR A 95 1.30 15.08 17.44
N LEU A 96 0.41 15.08 16.45
CA LEU A 96 -0.50 16.20 16.18
C LEU A 96 -1.93 15.95 16.70
N GLY A 97 -2.23 14.74 17.14
CA GLY A 97 -3.54 14.32 17.64
C GLY A 97 -3.83 12.85 17.34
N ILE A 98 -4.92 12.35 17.88
CA ILE A 98 -5.33 10.95 17.74
C ILE A 98 -6.44 10.86 16.70
N VAL A 99 -6.21 10.12 15.62
CA VAL A 99 -7.21 9.87 14.58
C VAL A 99 -8.28 8.95 15.14
N THR A 100 -9.53 9.40 15.16
CA THR A 100 -10.69 8.65 15.66
C THR A 100 -11.55 8.10 14.53
N LYS A 101 -11.63 8.81 13.39
CA LYS A 101 -12.38 8.38 12.20
C LYS A 101 -11.68 8.83 10.94
N ALA A 102 -11.89 8.09 9.85
CA ALA A 102 -11.34 8.41 8.55
C ALA A 102 -12.34 8.21 7.40
N TRP A 103 -12.34 9.13 6.46
CA TRP A 103 -12.88 8.90 5.12
C TRP A 103 -11.76 8.38 4.23
N VAL A 104 -11.97 7.21 3.63
CA VAL A 104 -10.99 6.59 2.76
C VAL A 104 -11.52 6.40 1.34
N ARG A 105 -10.59 6.45 0.38
CA ARG A 105 -10.86 6.11 -1.01
C ARG A 105 -10.77 4.61 -1.19
N LEU A 106 -11.77 4.03 -1.82
CA LEU A 106 -11.74 2.65 -2.30
C LEU A 106 -11.58 2.64 -3.81
N LEU A 107 -10.83 1.67 -4.32
CA LEU A 107 -10.60 1.46 -5.75
C LEU A 107 -11.36 0.21 -6.23
N PRO A 108 -11.70 0.12 -7.53
CA PRO A 108 -12.18 -1.13 -8.11
C PRO A 108 -11.13 -2.23 -8.00
N VAL A 109 -11.57 -3.45 -7.70
CA VAL A 109 -10.70 -4.63 -7.74
C VAL A 109 -10.25 -4.86 -9.20
N PRO A 110 -8.96 -5.09 -9.46
CA PRO A 110 -8.47 -5.40 -10.80
C PRO A 110 -9.17 -6.63 -11.38
N GLU A 111 -9.45 -6.62 -12.69
CA GLU A 111 -10.11 -7.74 -13.37
C GLU A 111 -9.17 -8.93 -13.54
N ASP A 112 -7.87 -8.67 -13.77
CA ASP A 112 -6.83 -9.69 -13.91
C ASP A 112 -5.54 -9.23 -13.24
N VAL A 113 -4.85 -10.16 -12.59
CA VAL A 113 -3.53 -9.94 -11.97
C VAL A 113 -2.61 -11.07 -12.41
N ARG A 114 -1.46 -10.72 -12.96
CA ARG A 114 -0.43 -11.68 -13.35
C ARG A 114 0.87 -11.39 -12.66
N THR A 115 1.43 -12.42 -12.03
CA THR A 115 2.71 -12.33 -11.34
C THR A 115 3.72 -13.23 -12.05
N PHE A 116 4.93 -12.71 -12.22
CA PHE A 116 6.05 -13.48 -12.75
C PHE A 116 7.32 -13.15 -11.98
N THR A 117 8.29 -14.04 -12.07
CA THR A 117 9.62 -13.87 -11.49
C THR A 117 10.67 -13.87 -12.59
N ALA A 118 11.69 -13.05 -12.45
CA ALA A 118 12.85 -13.03 -13.31
C ALA A 118 14.12 -13.21 -12.45
N LEU A 119 15.01 -14.08 -12.91
CA LEU A 119 16.26 -14.38 -12.22
C LEU A 119 17.42 -13.66 -12.89
N PHE A 120 18.32 -13.12 -12.09
CA PHE A 120 19.50 -12.39 -12.55
C PHE A 120 20.77 -12.91 -11.88
N PRO A 121 21.93 -12.80 -12.57
CA PRO A 121 23.19 -13.26 -12.01
C PRO A 121 23.67 -12.42 -10.83
N ASP A 122 23.24 -11.18 -10.73
CA ASP A 122 23.63 -10.20 -9.70
C ASP A 122 22.53 -9.18 -9.44
N VAL A 123 22.67 -8.42 -8.35
CA VAL A 123 21.75 -7.35 -7.94
C VAL A 123 21.70 -6.21 -8.96
N ASP A 124 22.84 -5.84 -9.55
CA ASP A 124 22.92 -4.74 -10.50
C ASP A 124 22.11 -5.03 -11.76
N SER A 125 22.14 -6.27 -12.24
CA SER A 125 21.36 -6.69 -13.41
C SER A 125 19.85 -6.65 -13.11
N GLY A 126 19.45 -7.09 -11.92
CA GLY A 126 18.05 -6.97 -11.45
C GLY A 126 17.60 -5.51 -11.35
N ALA A 127 18.44 -4.65 -10.75
CA ALA A 127 18.16 -3.22 -10.62
C ALA A 127 18.05 -2.50 -11.98
N ARG A 128 18.93 -2.83 -12.93
CA ARG A 128 18.83 -2.30 -14.29
C ARG A 128 17.54 -2.74 -15.00
N ALA A 129 17.12 -3.99 -14.81
CA ALA A 129 15.87 -4.49 -15.36
C ALA A 129 14.66 -3.74 -14.75
N ALA A 130 14.62 -3.57 -13.43
CA ALA A 130 13.58 -2.80 -12.75
C ALA A 130 13.51 -1.35 -13.26
N THR A 131 14.66 -0.69 -13.40
CA THR A 131 14.77 0.66 -13.96
C THR A 131 14.28 0.73 -15.41
N ALA A 132 14.62 -0.28 -16.21
CA ALA A 132 14.19 -0.33 -17.62
C ALA A 132 12.67 -0.53 -17.75
N ILE A 133 12.05 -1.33 -16.89
CA ILE A 133 10.59 -1.50 -16.85
C ILE A 133 9.90 -0.15 -16.61
N ILE A 134 10.33 0.57 -15.57
CA ILE A 134 9.77 1.88 -15.24
C ILE A 134 10.08 2.90 -16.34
N GLY A 135 11.31 2.90 -16.88
CA GLY A 135 11.73 3.78 -17.97
C GLY A 135 10.95 3.56 -19.28
N ALA A 136 10.42 2.36 -19.49
CA ALA A 136 9.49 2.05 -20.58
C ALA A 136 8.04 2.53 -20.35
N GLY A 137 7.78 3.21 -19.24
CA GLY A 137 6.44 3.70 -18.88
C GLY A 137 5.52 2.63 -18.28
N ILE A 138 6.06 1.47 -17.93
CA ILE A 138 5.31 0.39 -17.31
C ILE A 138 5.38 0.57 -15.79
N VAL A 139 4.23 0.76 -15.15
CA VAL A 139 4.13 0.82 -13.69
C VAL A 139 3.46 -0.47 -13.21
N PRO A 140 4.24 -1.46 -12.73
CA PRO A 140 3.69 -2.70 -12.17
C PRO A 140 2.81 -2.42 -10.93
N ALA A 141 1.91 -3.34 -10.65
CA ALA A 141 1.13 -3.30 -9.40
C ALA A 141 2.03 -3.48 -8.19
N ALA A 142 2.97 -4.42 -8.27
CA ALA A 142 4.04 -4.62 -7.31
C ALA A 142 5.33 -5.00 -8.03
N MET A 143 6.45 -4.59 -7.47
CA MET A 143 7.78 -4.97 -7.95
C MET A 143 8.73 -5.08 -6.76
N GLU A 144 9.17 -6.29 -6.46
CA GLU A 144 10.00 -6.61 -5.31
C GLU A 144 11.27 -7.31 -5.78
N MET A 145 12.41 -6.94 -5.21
CA MET A 145 13.69 -7.57 -5.52
C MET A 145 14.22 -8.29 -4.28
N LEU A 146 14.55 -9.56 -4.46
CA LEU A 146 15.21 -10.39 -3.45
C LEU A 146 16.65 -10.62 -3.91
N GLU A 147 17.60 -10.33 -3.04
CA GLU A 147 19.00 -10.72 -3.21
C GLU A 147 19.24 -12.14 -2.70
N ARG A 148 20.39 -12.72 -3.04
CA ARG A 148 20.74 -14.11 -2.71
C ARG A 148 20.50 -14.46 -1.26
N VAL A 149 20.96 -13.65 -0.32
CA VAL A 149 20.81 -13.88 1.13
C VAL A 149 19.33 -14.00 1.52
N THR A 150 18.50 -13.16 0.94
CA THR A 150 17.04 -13.21 1.18
C THR A 150 16.42 -14.44 0.54
N ILE A 151 16.86 -14.83 -0.67
CA ILE A 151 16.39 -16.06 -1.36
C ILE A 151 16.70 -17.29 -0.50
N GLU A 152 17.93 -17.39 0.02
CA GLU A 152 18.36 -18.50 0.88
C GLU A 152 17.53 -18.53 2.18
N ALA A 153 17.34 -17.41 2.83
CA ALA A 153 16.54 -17.32 4.07
C ALA A 153 15.06 -17.70 3.83
N VAL A 154 14.46 -17.28 2.70
CA VAL A 154 13.09 -17.64 2.32
C VAL A 154 12.97 -19.13 2.05
N ASN A 155 13.93 -19.71 1.33
CA ASN A 155 13.94 -21.15 1.08
C ASN A 155 14.05 -21.96 2.37
N GLU A 156 14.90 -21.52 3.30
CA GLU A 156 15.06 -22.19 4.60
C GLU A 156 13.80 -22.11 5.45
N ALA A 157 13.15 -20.93 5.49
CA ALA A 157 12.00 -20.68 6.36
C ALA A 157 10.67 -21.24 5.81
N PHE A 158 10.50 -21.30 4.48
CA PHE A 158 9.19 -21.53 3.86
C PHE A 158 9.17 -22.63 2.79
N ASP A 159 10.30 -23.31 2.55
CA ASP A 159 10.42 -24.34 1.49
C ASP A 159 9.92 -23.83 0.12
N ALA A 160 10.30 -22.58 -0.22
CA ALA A 160 9.74 -21.85 -1.35
C ALA A 160 10.31 -22.29 -2.71
N HIS A 161 11.35 -23.14 -2.72
CA HIS A 161 12.03 -23.67 -3.91
C HIS A 161 12.49 -22.59 -4.91
N LEU A 162 12.85 -21.39 -4.42
CA LEU A 162 13.44 -20.35 -5.25
C LEU A 162 14.85 -20.75 -5.67
N SER A 163 15.28 -20.35 -6.88
CA SER A 163 16.61 -20.71 -7.40
C SER A 163 17.73 -20.14 -6.53
N ALA A 164 18.47 -21.01 -5.87
CA ALA A 164 19.63 -20.63 -5.04
C ALA A 164 20.84 -20.15 -5.86
N GLU A 165 20.87 -20.42 -7.16
CA GLU A 165 21.97 -19.99 -8.07
C GLU A 165 21.81 -18.53 -8.49
N ALA A 166 20.62 -17.95 -8.35
CA ALA A 166 20.38 -16.56 -8.72
C ALA A 166 21.13 -15.59 -7.77
N GLY A 167 21.75 -14.56 -8.33
CA GLY A 167 22.29 -13.45 -7.57
C GLY A 167 21.21 -12.50 -7.08
N SER A 168 20.14 -12.35 -7.88
CA SER A 168 18.89 -11.71 -7.46
C SER A 168 17.68 -12.28 -8.19
N LEU A 169 16.50 -12.05 -7.61
CA LEU A 169 15.20 -12.38 -8.17
C LEU A 169 14.33 -11.13 -8.15
N LEU A 170 13.72 -10.81 -9.29
CA LEU A 170 12.72 -9.75 -9.39
C LEU A 170 11.33 -10.37 -9.51
N LEU A 171 10.46 -10.11 -8.55
CA LEU A 171 9.05 -10.46 -8.59
C LEU A 171 8.27 -9.26 -9.10
N VAL A 172 7.46 -9.46 -10.13
CA VAL A 172 6.69 -8.38 -10.77
C VAL A 172 5.24 -8.83 -10.86
N ALA A 173 4.34 -8.04 -10.35
CA ALA A 173 2.90 -8.19 -10.52
C ALA A 173 2.36 -7.08 -11.43
N VAL A 174 1.60 -7.46 -12.44
CA VAL A 174 0.92 -6.54 -13.34
C VAL A 174 -0.59 -6.75 -13.24
N GLU A 175 -1.32 -5.67 -13.35
CA GLU A 175 -2.78 -5.65 -13.31
C GLU A 175 -3.33 -5.06 -14.60
N GLY A 176 -4.45 -5.55 -15.06
CA GLY A 176 -5.06 -5.11 -16.29
C GLY A 176 -6.53 -5.46 -16.41
N ARG A 177 -7.09 -5.12 -17.56
CA ARG A 177 -8.38 -5.63 -18.01
C ARG A 177 -8.17 -6.80 -18.94
N VAL A 178 -9.05 -7.77 -18.84
CA VAL A 178 -9.10 -8.83 -19.85
C VAL A 178 -9.63 -8.20 -21.14
N VAL A 179 -8.75 -8.06 -22.14
CA VAL A 179 -9.16 -7.70 -23.50
C VAL A 179 -9.51 -9.01 -24.19
N VAL A 180 -10.80 -9.25 -24.40
CA VAL A 180 -11.34 -10.39 -25.15
C VAL A 180 -11.32 -10.06 -26.64
#